data_46c81547aa84bd44eee35f1dc687d3f3
#
_entry.id   46c81547aa84bd44eee35f1dc687d3f3
#
_cell.length_a   1.000
_cell.length_b   1.000
_cell.length_c   1.000
_cell.angle_alpha   90.00
_cell.angle_beta   90.00
_cell.angle_gamma   90.00
#
_symmetry.space_group_name_H-M   'P 1'
#
loop_
_entity.id
_entity.type
_entity.pdbx_description
1 polymer ?
#
loop_
_entity_poly.entity_id
_entity_poly.type
_entity_poly.pdbx_seq_one_letter_code
_entity_poly.pdbx_strand_id
1 'polypeptide(L)'
;MRTAKPLRKHSKKPPLCADQADAYAKSIVDGSAVANLRIKDSCRRYLAERKAPAAHEVWWDEQRAEDARAFARKCGQGVEEGAGTPLEWMPWQCMVAMVLLARRRVVGKVKTDTPATKALLLVVARGNGKTEFAASMLMAAMRDRASSLEFSSVAPDGRLAQKTFERMQTMCKTLALDDSDKDELSWKATGGSTPAHPGRVRNGGNRYVSLPCTDRALDGLTSRLTISDECSRMDKAFGRLLTGLAKFATSQLLAITTPDPQQKTRPIWGYWQACEAAINDGTPYPAGWWPMIYGLDADDSASDPAVWGKAHPGLGVIVDPTQLQLAAQTMLNTGDPVQIAEFETQLACRYHEIATSDIDQAILERQMVDTDWNRLRGAPAVIAIDLSRGGYGPQLDLTSLTIMVVDGAVIRARNVCWWAGVDIALDEKKCRNPLQQWIHAGYLRRMPGEWQDMSIVEAELENLMTQFDVRKIGVDPHPAQAKEIRRWQDRGWPIVTVDQSIRTMAPAWKVWADLLKSKQLFYNVDPVLVSGLGQITLISDNVGNIRPVKGRGGKGNMDVIVSGNMAALLMEHHQVRESTGLSASACPIG
;
A
#
# COMPACT_ATOMS: atom_id res chain seq x y z
N MET A 1 52.30 -27.18 -44.21
CA MET A 1 51.27 -26.90 -43.19
C MET A 1 50.85 -25.44 -43.33
N ARG A 2 49.67 -25.19 -43.88
CA ARG A 2 49.12 -23.81 -43.99
C ARG A 2 48.33 -23.53 -42.70
N THR A 3 48.79 -22.55 -41.92
CA THR A 3 48.12 -22.07 -40.73
C THR A 3 46.84 -21.32 -41.12
N ALA A 4 45.70 -21.82 -40.64
CA ALA A 4 44.39 -21.19 -40.80
C ALA A 4 44.35 -19.85 -40.04
N LYS A 5 44.00 -18.76 -40.77
CA LYS A 5 43.69 -17.46 -40.16
C LYS A 5 42.44 -17.55 -39.27
N PRO A 6 42.46 -17.00 -38.07
CA PRO A 6 41.26 -16.96 -37.23
C PRO A 6 40.16 -16.10 -37.87
N LEU A 7 38.98 -16.67 -37.99
CA LEU A 7 37.76 -15.96 -38.40
C LEU A 7 37.53 -14.74 -37.45
N ARG A 8 37.58 -13.53 -38.01
CA ARG A 8 37.12 -12.32 -37.34
C ARG A 8 35.64 -12.51 -37.01
N LYS A 9 35.31 -12.70 -35.73
CA LYS A 9 33.93 -12.55 -35.23
C LYS A 9 33.49 -11.12 -35.52
N HIS A 10 32.55 -10.94 -36.43
CA HIS A 10 31.84 -9.67 -36.58
C HIS A 10 31.11 -9.41 -35.25
N SER A 11 31.63 -8.50 -34.47
CA SER A 11 30.90 -7.98 -33.33
C SER A 11 29.71 -7.19 -33.88
N LYS A 12 28.52 -7.79 -33.84
CA LYS A 12 27.27 -7.03 -34.11
C LYS A 12 27.24 -5.86 -33.12
N LYS A 13 27.07 -4.63 -33.63
CA LYS A 13 26.82 -3.48 -32.75
C LYS A 13 25.67 -3.84 -31.81
N PRO A 14 25.77 -3.50 -30.51
CA PRO A 14 24.66 -3.74 -29.60
C PRO A 14 23.37 -3.08 -30.12
N PRO A 15 22.19 -3.71 -29.95
CA PRO A 15 20.94 -3.16 -30.45
C PRO A 15 20.67 -1.79 -29.84
N LEU A 16 20.13 -0.85 -30.62
CA LEU A 16 19.76 0.48 -30.14
C LEU A 16 18.59 0.42 -29.13
N CYS A 17 18.38 1.49 -28.39
CA CYS A 17 17.27 1.62 -27.45
C CYS A 17 15.91 1.39 -28.13
N ALA A 18 15.72 1.94 -29.33
CA ALA A 18 14.51 1.74 -30.13
C ALA A 18 14.34 0.28 -30.55
N ASP A 19 15.42 -0.39 -31.00
CA ASP A 19 15.35 -1.82 -31.40
C ASP A 19 14.94 -2.71 -30.25
N GLN A 20 15.46 -2.44 -29.03
CA GLN A 20 15.12 -3.21 -27.82
C GLN A 20 13.66 -2.98 -27.40
N ALA A 21 13.18 -1.72 -27.46
CA ALA A 21 11.81 -1.37 -27.15
C ALA A 21 10.81 -2.01 -28.14
N ASP A 22 11.14 -1.94 -29.44
CA ASP A 22 10.32 -2.53 -30.50
C ASP A 22 10.27 -4.07 -30.40
N ALA A 23 11.42 -4.72 -30.11
CA ALA A 23 11.50 -6.16 -29.89
C ALA A 23 10.69 -6.59 -28.67
N TYR A 24 10.80 -5.85 -27.56
CA TYR A 24 10.01 -6.07 -26.35
C TYR A 24 8.51 -5.97 -26.65
N ALA A 25 8.07 -4.87 -27.26
CA ALA A 25 6.66 -4.68 -27.56
C ALA A 25 6.11 -5.78 -28.50
N LYS A 26 6.89 -6.24 -29.49
CA LYS A 26 6.54 -7.35 -30.37
C LYS A 26 6.38 -8.65 -29.60
N SER A 27 7.34 -9.01 -28.72
CA SER A 27 7.29 -10.24 -27.93
C SER A 27 6.08 -10.31 -26.98
N ILE A 28 5.63 -9.15 -26.51
CA ILE A 28 4.40 -9.05 -25.69
C ILE A 28 3.14 -9.26 -26.54
N VAL A 29 3.11 -8.66 -27.73
CA VAL A 29 1.91 -8.69 -28.59
C VAL A 29 1.73 -10.04 -29.28
N ASP A 30 2.82 -10.69 -29.69
CA ASP A 30 2.80 -12.03 -30.30
C ASP A 30 2.68 -13.16 -29.27
N GLY A 31 2.81 -12.85 -27.95
CA GLY A 31 2.65 -13.80 -26.86
C GLY A 31 3.89 -14.62 -26.53
N SER A 32 5.04 -14.34 -27.15
CA SER A 32 6.33 -15.00 -26.81
C SER A 32 6.88 -14.57 -25.44
N ALA A 33 6.41 -13.43 -24.91
CA ALA A 33 6.66 -13.01 -23.54
C ALA A 33 5.36 -12.90 -22.73
N VAL A 34 5.42 -13.31 -21.46
CA VAL A 34 4.27 -13.28 -20.54
C VAL A 34 3.97 -11.84 -20.13
N ALA A 35 2.71 -11.40 -20.33
CA ALA A 35 2.27 -10.08 -19.93
C ALA A 35 0.76 -10.05 -19.65
N ASN A 36 0.35 -9.11 -18.79
CA ASN A 36 -1.06 -8.84 -18.52
C ASN A 36 -1.73 -8.06 -19.66
N LEU A 37 -3.06 -7.95 -19.60
CA LEU A 37 -3.84 -7.25 -20.61
C LEU A 37 -3.45 -5.77 -20.77
N ARG A 38 -3.10 -5.10 -19.68
CA ARG A 38 -2.73 -3.67 -19.64
C ARG A 38 -1.42 -3.39 -20.38
N ILE A 39 -0.42 -4.23 -20.17
CA ILE A 39 0.86 -4.12 -20.89
C ILE A 39 0.70 -4.51 -22.37
N LYS A 40 -0.13 -5.53 -22.67
CA LYS A 40 -0.42 -5.89 -24.07
C LYS A 40 -1.07 -4.71 -24.83
N ASP A 41 -2.01 -3.98 -24.20
CA ASP A 41 -2.62 -2.80 -24.81
C ASP A 41 -1.58 -1.68 -25.04
N SER A 42 -0.76 -1.36 -24.02
CA SER A 42 0.31 -0.37 -24.14
C SER A 42 1.29 -0.70 -25.27
N CYS A 43 1.69 -1.97 -25.40
CA CYS A 43 2.59 -2.42 -26.48
C CYS A 43 1.91 -2.37 -27.86
N ARG A 44 0.64 -2.73 -28.00
CA ARG A 44 -0.11 -2.60 -29.26
C ARG A 44 -0.18 -1.15 -29.73
N ARG A 45 -0.52 -0.21 -28.83
CA ARG A 45 -0.58 1.22 -29.14
C ARG A 45 0.80 1.77 -29.51
N TYR A 46 1.83 1.40 -28.76
CA TYR A 46 3.20 1.77 -29.06
C TYR A 46 3.58 1.33 -30.50
N LEU A 47 3.38 0.07 -30.85
CA LEU A 47 3.71 -0.45 -32.19
C LEU A 47 2.86 0.19 -33.29
N ALA A 48 1.58 0.48 -33.03
CA ALA A 48 0.70 1.17 -33.97
C ALA A 48 1.21 2.59 -34.28
N GLU A 49 1.59 3.36 -33.24
CA GLU A 49 2.18 4.69 -33.42
C GLU A 49 3.57 4.64 -34.06
N ARG A 50 4.38 3.62 -33.76
CA ARG A 50 5.68 3.40 -34.42
C ARG A 50 5.52 3.16 -35.93
N LYS A 51 4.48 2.39 -36.29
CA LYS A 51 4.17 2.06 -37.71
C LYS A 51 3.60 3.23 -38.49
N ALA A 52 2.76 4.06 -37.89
CA ALA A 52 2.05 5.16 -38.54
C ALA A 52 2.08 6.45 -37.70
N PRO A 53 3.24 7.03 -37.40
CA PRO A 53 3.36 8.15 -36.46
C PRO A 53 2.59 9.40 -36.92
N ALA A 54 2.49 9.65 -38.20
CA ALA A 54 1.75 10.80 -38.75
C ALA A 54 0.23 10.73 -38.43
N ALA A 55 -0.34 9.54 -38.40
CA ALA A 55 -1.75 9.33 -38.08
C ALA A 55 -2.06 9.65 -36.58
N HIS A 56 -1.04 9.69 -35.76
CA HIS A 56 -1.14 9.99 -34.31
C HIS A 56 -0.56 11.36 -33.95
N GLU A 57 -0.24 12.20 -34.96
CA GLU A 57 0.37 13.53 -34.79
C GLU A 57 1.66 13.52 -33.97
N VAL A 58 2.44 12.44 -34.09
CA VAL A 58 3.72 12.27 -33.38
C VAL A 58 4.87 12.00 -34.33
N TRP A 59 6.07 12.23 -33.82
CA TRP A 59 7.31 11.77 -34.43
C TRP A 59 8.23 11.23 -33.34
N TRP A 60 9.18 10.38 -33.68
CA TRP A 60 10.06 9.71 -32.74
C TRP A 60 11.49 10.21 -32.88
N ASP A 61 12.01 10.87 -31.83
CA ASP A 61 13.39 11.29 -31.69
C ASP A 61 14.18 10.16 -31.02
N GLU A 62 14.44 9.08 -31.77
CA GLU A 62 15.06 7.86 -31.24
C GLU A 62 16.47 8.13 -30.67
N GLN A 63 17.20 9.08 -31.29
CA GLN A 63 18.53 9.46 -30.83
C GLN A 63 18.51 9.96 -29.37
N ARG A 64 17.47 10.67 -28.96
CA ARG A 64 17.31 11.16 -27.60
C ARG A 64 17.22 10.03 -26.57
N ALA A 65 16.49 8.96 -26.88
CA ALA A 65 16.40 7.79 -26.01
C ALA A 65 17.71 6.98 -25.98
N GLU A 66 18.37 6.85 -27.16
CA GLU A 66 19.65 6.17 -27.24
C GLU A 66 20.76 6.91 -26.47
N ASP A 67 20.83 8.22 -26.64
CA ASP A 67 21.77 9.04 -25.90
C ASP A 67 21.54 8.95 -24.37
N ALA A 68 20.27 8.91 -23.93
CA ALA A 68 19.96 8.75 -22.51
C ALA A 68 20.38 7.37 -21.99
N ARG A 69 20.16 6.30 -22.76
CA ARG A 69 20.60 4.94 -22.43
C ARG A 69 22.13 4.83 -22.37
N ALA A 70 22.81 5.37 -23.36
CA ALA A 70 24.26 5.36 -23.41
C ALA A 70 24.87 6.12 -22.23
N PHE A 71 24.28 7.26 -21.86
CA PHE A 71 24.73 8.04 -20.72
C PHE A 71 24.42 7.31 -19.39
N ALA A 72 23.25 6.69 -19.23
CA ALA A 72 22.92 5.88 -18.05
C ALA A 72 23.93 4.74 -17.86
N ARG A 73 24.33 4.07 -18.95
CA ARG A 73 25.36 3.03 -18.92
C ARG A 73 26.69 3.56 -18.40
N LYS A 74 27.07 4.77 -18.80
CA LYS A 74 28.30 5.45 -18.37
C LYS A 74 28.22 5.86 -16.89
N CYS A 75 27.05 6.32 -16.43
CA CYS A 75 26.81 6.62 -15.00
C CYS A 75 27.04 5.42 -14.07
N GLY A 76 26.85 4.20 -14.60
CA GLY A 76 26.91 2.98 -13.81
C GLY A 76 25.74 2.80 -12.86
N GLN A 77 25.77 1.70 -12.12
CA GLN A 77 24.76 1.41 -11.08
C GLN A 77 24.99 2.29 -9.85
N GLY A 78 23.90 2.79 -9.27
CA GLY A 78 23.90 3.61 -8.06
C GLY A 78 23.66 2.82 -6.77
N VAL A 79 23.60 1.47 -6.81
CA VAL A 79 23.48 0.58 -5.65
C VAL A 79 24.87 0.14 -5.17
N GLU A 80 25.03 -0.03 -3.84
CA GLU A 80 26.34 -0.35 -3.24
C GLU A 80 26.98 -1.61 -3.83
N GLU A 81 26.22 -2.71 -3.95
CA GLU A 81 26.72 -4.00 -4.45
C GLU A 81 27.14 -3.96 -5.95
N GLY A 82 26.58 -3.05 -6.71
CA GLY A 82 26.85 -2.88 -8.15
C GLY A 82 27.50 -1.55 -8.51
N ALA A 83 27.88 -0.74 -7.52
CA ALA A 83 28.36 0.62 -7.75
C ALA A 83 29.51 0.67 -8.75
N GLY A 84 29.35 1.51 -9.80
CA GLY A 84 30.35 1.68 -10.86
C GLY A 84 30.30 0.63 -11.97
N THR A 85 29.52 -0.46 -11.83
CA THR A 85 29.29 -1.37 -12.96
C THR A 85 28.34 -0.74 -13.98
N PRO A 86 28.48 -1.01 -15.30
CA PRO A 86 27.61 -0.44 -16.31
C PRO A 86 26.13 -0.70 -16.04
N LEU A 87 25.29 0.33 -16.07
CA LEU A 87 23.85 0.20 -15.95
C LEU A 87 23.22 -0.07 -17.31
N GLU A 88 22.86 -1.31 -17.55
CA GLU A 88 22.17 -1.71 -18.78
C GLU A 88 20.65 -1.62 -18.60
N TRP A 89 20.00 -0.76 -19.37
CA TRP A 89 18.54 -0.71 -19.38
C TRP A 89 17.96 -1.97 -20.02
N MET A 90 17.01 -2.56 -19.34
CA MET A 90 16.24 -3.69 -19.89
C MET A 90 15.31 -3.23 -21.05
N PRO A 91 14.89 -4.15 -21.93
CA PRO A 91 14.01 -3.82 -23.06
C PRO A 91 12.73 -3.07 -22.68
N TRP A 92 12.10 -3.41 -21.54
CA TRP A 92 10.93 -2.69 -21.04
C TRP A 92 11.26 -1.26 -20.56
N GLN A 93 12.46 -1.04 -20.02
CA GLN A 93 12.95 0.28 -19.63
C GLN A 93 13.27 1.13 -20.87
N CYS A 94 13.79 0.50 -21.92
CA CYS A 94 13.96 1.14 -23.22
C CYS A 94 12.61 1.61 -23.78
N MET A 95 11.54 0.82 -23.65
CA MET A 95 10.20 1.25 -24.07
C MET A 95 9.69 2.45 -23.25
N VAL A 96 9.91 2.47 -21.92
CA VAL A 96 9.62 3.67 -21.08
C VAL A 96 10.37 4.89 -21.61
N ALA A 97 11.66 4.77 -21.90
CA ALA A 97 12.48 5.86 -22.41
C ALA A 97 12.00 6.34 -23.79
N MET A 98 11.65 5.42 -24.69
CA MET A 98 11.09 5.77 -25.99
C MET A 98 9.79 6.56 -25.86
N VAL A 99 8.85 6.10 -25.02
CA VAL A 99 7.55 6.76 -24.82
C VAL A 99 7.72 8.12 -24.14
N LEU A 100 8.59 8.22 -23.14
CA LEU A 100 8.75 9.46 -22.36
C LEU A 100 9.65 10.47 -23.06
N LEU A 101 10.82 10.04 -23.55
CA LEU A 101 11.84 10.95 -24.08
C LEU A 101 11.77 11.14 -25.59
N ALA A 102 11.48 10.09 -26.37
CA ALA A 102 11.56 10.14 -27.83
C ALA A 102 10.25 10.54 -28.51
N ARG A 103 9.10 10.29 -27.88
CA ARG A 103 7.77 10.57 -28.44
C ARG A 103 7.44 12.06 -28.38
N ARG A 104 7.43 12.74 -29.56
CA ARG A 104 7.27 14.19 -29.72
C ARG A 104 6.04 14.53 -30.55
N ARG A 105 5.49 15.74 -30.37
CA ARG A 105 4.32 16.22 -31.10
C ARG A 105 4.68 16.72 -32.50
N VAL A 106 3.76 16.47 -33.41
CA VAL A 106 3.67 17.18 -34.69
C VAL A 106 2.51 18.18 -34.56
N VAL A 107 2.75 19.44 -34.91
CA VAL A 107 1.73 20.50 -34.93
C VAL A 107 1.56 20.97 -36.38
N GLY A 108 0.40 20.68 -36.94
CA GLY A 108 0.20 20.81 -38.37
C GLY A 108 1.11 19.84 -39.13
N LYS A 109 2.11 20.37 -39.83
CA LYS A 109 3.16 19.55 -40.53
C LYS A 109 4.56 19.70 -39.91
N VAL A 110 4.66 20.42 -38.77
CA VAL A 110 5.94 20.76 -38.16
C VAL A 110 6.24 19.79 -37.00
N LYS A 111 7.41 19.16 -37.08
CA LYS A 111 7.98 18.39 -35.96
C LYS A 111 8.42 19.37 -34.87
N THR A 112 7.87 19.23 -33.68
CA THR A 112 8.21 20.08 -32.53
C THR A 112 9.04 19.31 -31.50
N ASP A 113 9.74 20.03 -30.61
CA ASP A 113 10.43 19.44 -29.45
C ASP A 113 9.49 19.19 -28.25
N THR A 114 8.22 19.47 -28.41
CA THR A 114 7.21 19.29 -27.35
C THR A 114 6.95 17.81 -27.13
N PRO A 115 7.07 17.28 -25.89
CA PRO A 115 6.71 15.90 -25.59
C PRO A 115 5.23 15.62 -25.88
N ALA A 116 4.96 14.53 -26.56
CA ALA A 116 3.59 14.03 -26.72
C ALA A 116 3.11 13.32 -25.45
N THR A 117 4.03 12.71 -24.68
CA THR A 117 3.77 12.13 -23.36
C THR A 117 4.14 13.13 -22.28
N LYS A 118 3.14 13.67 -21.58
CA LYS A 118 3.33 14.59 -20.45
C LYS A 118 3.56 13.86 -19.13
N ALA A 119 2.85 12.76 -18.94
CA ALA A 119 2.95 11.91 -17.76
C ALA A 119 2.97 10.44 -18.18
N LEU A 120 3.91 9.68 -17.64
CA LEU A 120 3.95 8.23 -17.77
C LEU A 120 3.70 7.62 -16.38
N LEU A 121 2.66 6.78 -16.29
CA LEU A 121 2.38 5.99 -15.10
C LEU A 121 3.03 4.61 -15.23
N LEU A 122 4.07 4.38 -14.45
CA LEU A 122 4.78 3.10 -14.39
C LEU A 122 4.45 2.38 -13.08
N VAL A 123 3.64 1.35 -13.18
CA VAL A 123 3.33 0.46 -12.06
C VAL A 123 4.04 -0.86 -12.29
N VAL A 124 4.92 -1.26 -11.37
CA VAL A 124 5.66 -2.51 -11.47
C VAL A 124 6.03 -3.01 -10.08
N ALA A 125 6.08 -4.32 -9.88
CA ALA A 125 6.36 -4.96 -8.61
C ALA A 125 7.69 -4.51 -7.99
N ARG A 126 7.79 -4.67 -6.67
CA ARG A 126 9.01 -4.37 -5.92
C ARG A 126 10.17 -5.22 -6.42
N GLY A 127 11.40 -4.68 -6.40
CA GLY A 127 12.62 -5.38 -6.83
C GLY A 127 12.99 -5.20 -8.31
N ASN A 128 12.13 -4.57 -9.16
CA ASN A 128 12.41 -4.38 -10.59
C ASN A 128 13.28 -3.16 -10.94
N GLY A 129 14.02 -2.58 -9.99
CA GLY A 129 14.97 -1.50 -10.27
C GLY A 129 14.35 -0.14 -10.62
N LYS A 130 13.08 0.13 -10.21
CA LYS A 130 12.37 1.39 -10.50
C LYS A 130 13.17 2.65 -10.17
N THR A 131 13.62 2.75 -8.92
CA THR A 131 14.31 3.95 -8.41
C THR A 131 15.67 4.15 -9.08
N GLU A 132 16.38 3.04 -9.37
CA GLU A 132 17.66 3.05 -10.10
C GLU A 132 17.47 3.57 -11.52
N PHE A 133 16.51 3.02 -12.25
CA PHE A 133 16.15 3.47 -13.59
C PHE A 133 15.74 4.95 -13.59
N ALA A 134 14.90 5.38 -12.64
CA ALA A 134 14.45 6.76 -12.52
C ALA A 134 15.60 7.73 -12.25
N ALA A 135 16.54 7.36 -11.37
CA ALA A 135 17.75 8.14 -11.10
C ALA A 135 18.60 8.31 -12.39
N SER A 136 18.81 7.22 -13.14
CA SER A 136 19.57 7.25 -14.39
C SER A 136 18.89 8.12 -15.47
N MET A 137 17.56 8.14 -15.52
CA MET A 137 16.79 9.03 -16.39
C MET A 137 16.99 10.51 -16.05
N LEU A 138 17.01 10.84 -14.74
CA LEU A 138 17.32 12.21 -14.29
C LEU A 138 18.75 12.61 -14.67
N MET A 139 19.72 11.74 -14.40
CA MET A 139 21.13 11.98 -14.79
C MET A 139 21.24 12.24 -16.29
N ALA A 140 20.61 11.41 -17.11
CA ALA A 140 20.61 11.56 -18.56
C ALA A 140 19.93 12.86 -19.02
N ALA A 141 18.83 13.26 -18.37
CA ALA A 141 18.13 14.51 -18.70
C ALA A 141 18.94 15.77 -18.32
N MET A 142 19.81 15.66 -17.31
CA MET A 142 20.67 16.76 -16.83
C MET A 142 22.01 16.89 -17.60
N ARG A 143 22.30 16.01 -18.55
CA ARG A 143 23.62 15.94 -19.22
C ARG A 143 24.00 17.21 -19.99
N ASP A 144 23.03 17.93 -20.57
CA ASP A 144 23.29 19.17 -21.31
C ASP A 144 23.64 20.33 -20.37
N ARG A 145 24.91 20.60 -20.20
CA ARG A 145 25.48 21.61 -19.29
C ARG A 145 25.20 23.05 -19.71
N ALA A 146 24.93 23.27 -20.98
CA ALA A 146 24.62 24.61 -21.52
C ALA A 146 23.23 25.09 -21.12
N SER A 147 22.35 24.16 -20.71
CA SER A 147 21.01 24.47 -20.23
C SER A 147 21.02 24.90 -18.75
N SER A 148 19.98 25.65 -18.34
CA SER A 148 19.74 26.05 -16.94
C SER A 148 18.37 25.58 -16.53
N LEU A 149 18.20 24.26 -16.46
CA LEU A 149 16.92 23.59 -16.20
C LEU A 149 16.86 23.03 -14.79
N GLU A 150 15.64 22.93 -14.28
CA GLU A 150 15.36 22.32 -12.99
C GLU A 150 14.78 20.92 -13.17
N PHE A 151 15.19 20.02 -12.28
CA PHE A 151 14.81 18.62 -12.21
C PHE A 151 14.47 18.26 -10.77
N SER A 152 13.57 17.31 -10.58
CA SER A 152 13.17 16.92 -9.22
C SER A 152 12.79 15.45 -9.11
N SER A 153 12.98 14.90 -7.92
CA SER A 153 12.26 13.72 -7.48
C SER A 153 11.38 14.06 -6.29
N VAL A 154 10.20 13.48 -6.26
CA VAL A 154 9.22 13.69 -5.19
C VAL A 154 8.77 12.32 -4.68
N ALA A 155 8.73 12.14 -3.36
CA ALA A 155 8.28 10.92 -2.71
C ALA A 155 7.33 11.25 -1.54
N PRO A 156 6.58 10.29 -1.00
CA PRO A 156 5.64 10.54 0.11
C PRO A 156 6.27 11.24 1.31
N ASP A 157 7.51 10.89 1.63
CA ASP A 157 8.27 11.49 2.73
C ASP A 157 9.73 11.79 2.34
N GLY A 158 10.43 12.59 3.19
CA GLY A 158 11.81 13.00 2.92
C GLY A 158 12.80 11.84 2.90
N ARG A 159 12.57 10.76 3.64
CA ARG A 159 13.45 9.58 3.66
C ARG A 159 13.36 8.81 2.34
N LEU A 160 12.15 8.64 1.81
CA LEU A 160 11.95 8.00 0.51
C LEU A 160 12.48 8.88 -0.64
N ALA A 161 12.30 10.21 -0.56
CA ALA A 161 12.85 11.13 -1.54
C ALA A 161 14.39 11.06 -1.65
N GLN A 162 15.07 10.82 -0.54
CA GLN A 162 16.53 10.68 -0.50
C GLN A 162 17.04 9.47 -1.29
N LYS A 163 16.28 8.38 -1.41
CA LYS A 163 16.72 7.18 -2.14
C LYS A 163 17.11 7.45 -3.59
N THR A 164 16.31 8.24 -4.31
CA THR A 164 16.66 8.65 -5.68
C THR A 164 17.93 9.49 -5.70
N PHE A 165 18.07 10.42 -4.74
CA PHE A 165 19.29 11.25 -4.61
C PHE A 165 20.52 10.40 -4.32
N GLU A 166 20.46 9.41 -3.43
CA GLU A 166 21.59 8.52 -3.08
C GLU A 166 22.10 7.76 -4.31
N ARG A 167 21.17 7.28 -5.17
CA ARG A 167 21.54 6.68 -6.47
C ARG A 167 22.27 7.66 -7.36
N MET A 168 21.73 8.87 -7.53
CA MET A 168 22.38 9.92 -8.33
C MET A 168 23.73 10.34 -7.73
N GLN A 169 23.87 10.38 -6.41
CA GLN A 169 25.14 10.68 -5.75
C GLN A 169 26.23 9.65 -6.08
N THR A 170 25.88 8.37 -6.06
CA THR A 170 26.79 7.27 -6.45
C THR A 170 27.16 7.38 -7.93
N MET A 171 26.19 7.63 -8.80
CA MET A 171 26.42 7.86 -10.24
C MET A 171 27.35 9.07 -10.50
N CYS A 172 27.20 10.17 -9.74
CA CYS A 172 28.12 11.30 -9.81
C CYS A 172 29.56 10.92 -9.42
N LYS A 173 29.72 10.05 -8.40
CA LYS A 173 31.05 9.55 -8.00
C LYS A 173 31.67 8.69 -9.10
N THR A 174 30.88 7.84 -9.74
CA THR A 174 31.34 6.99 -10.85
C THR A 174 31.83 7.85 -12.04
N LEU A 175 31.05 8.86 -12.44
CA LEU A 175 31.45 9.79 -13.50
C LEU A 175 32.71 10.58 -13.16
N ALA A 176 32.91 10.96 -11.91
CA ALA A 176 34.11 11.69 -11.45
C ALA A 176 35.40 10.83 -11.47
N LEU A 177 35.29 9.50 -11.55
CA LEU A 177 36.41 8.57 -11.64
C LEU A 177 36.83 8.29 -13.11
N ASP A 178 36.03 8.72 -14.09
CA ASP A 178 36.36 8.58 -15.51
C ASP A 178 37.20 9.77 -15.98
N ASP A 179 38.53 9.61 -15.91
CA ASP A 179 39.50 10.63 -16.33
C ASP A 179 39.48 10.93 -17.86
N SER A 180 38.71 10.18 -18.64
CA SER A 180 38.68 10.32 -20.11
C SER A 180 37.91 11.56 -20.56
N ASP A 181 37.08 12.17 -19.69
CA ASP A 181 36.24 13.31 -20.03
C ASP A 181 36.24 14.38 -18.94
N LYS A 182 37.06 15.44 -19.15
CA LYS A 182 37.17 16.58 -18.21
C LYS A 182 35.83 17.29 -17.97
N ASP A 183 34.85 17.08 -18.83
CA ASP A 183 33.49 17.64 -18.71
C ASP A 183 32.65 16.96 -17.63
N GLU A 184 33.00 15.75 -17.21
CA GLU A 184 32.30 14.99 -16.17
C GLU A 184 32.61 15.45 -14.73
N LEU A 185 33.72 16.14 -14.53
CA LEU A 185 34.06 16.77 -13.24
C LEU A 185 33.09 17.87 -12.78
N SER A 186 32.14 18.26 -13.65
CA SER A 186 31.14 19.29 -13.33
C SER A 186 29.98 18.79 -12.43
N TRP A 187 29.82 17.49 -12.27
CA TRP A 187 28.75 16.92 -11.44
C TRP A 187 29.05 17.11 -9.96
N LYS A 188 28.13 17.79 -9.25
CA LYS A 188 28.24 18.06 -7.80
C LYS A 188 26.98 17.62 -7.08
N ALA A 189 27.12 16.64 -6.20
CA ALA A 189 26.08 16.18 -5.29
C ALA A 189 26.31 16.76 -3.89
N THR A 190 25.29 17.37 -3.28
CA THR A 190 25.35 17.98 -1.95
C THR A 190 24.05 17.76 -1.17
N GLY A 191 24.10 17.78 0.15
CA GLY A 191 22.94 17.59 1.02
C GLY A 191 22.56 16.12 1.18
N GLY A 192 21.30 15.86 1.49
CA GLY A 192 20.77 14.49 1.64
C GLY A 192 21.06 13.82 2.97
N SER A 193 21.63 14.52 3.95
CA SER A 193 21.92 13.95 5.28
C SER A 193 20.69 13.84 6.18
N THR A 194 19.69 14.70 5.95
CA THR A 194 18.42 14.71 6.69
C THR A 194 17.27 15.22 5.81
N PRO A 195 16.00 14.95 6.14
CA PRO A 195 14.84 15.52 5.44
C PRO A 195 14.82 17.05 5.41
N ALA A 196 15.44 17.72 6.39
CA ALA A 196 15.56 19.18 6.44
C ALA A 196 16.61 19.72 5.45
N HIS A 197 17.53 18.86 5.00
CA HIS A 197 18.59 19.19 4.04
C HIS A 197 18.45 18.31 2.79
N PRO A 198 17.54 18.65 1.86
CA PRO A 198 17.26 17.82 0.69
C PRO A 198 18.49 17.62 -0.18
N GLY A 199 18.61 16.43 -0.75
CA GLY A 199 19.67 16.11 -1.68
C GLY A 199 19.58 16.97 -2.94
N ARG A 200 20.73 17.46 -3.40
CA ARG A 200 20.86 18.32 -4.60
C ARG A 200 21.97 17.82 -5.50
N VAL A 201 21.73 17.85 -6.80
CA VAL A 201 22.74 17.59 -7.81
C VAL A 201 22.80 18.78 -8.77
N ARG A 202 24.02 19.15 -9.18
CA ARG A 202 24.26 20.19 -10.20
C ARG A 202 25.11 19.64 -11.32
N ASN A 203 24.84 20.07 -12.54
CA ASN A 203 25.67 19.86 -13.70
C ASN A 203 25.62 21.12 -14.59
N GLY A 204 26.66 21.94 -14.56
CA GLY A 204 26.60 23.27 -15.18
C GLY A 204 25.49 24.14 -14.59
N GLY A 205 24.60 24.65 -15.43
CA GLY A 205 23.41 25.40 -15.02
C GLY A 205 22.26 24.54 -14.50
N ASN A 206 22.24 23.26 -14.78
CA ASN A 206 21.18 22.33 -14.40
C ASN A 206 21.17 22.05 -12.88
N ARG A 207 19.98 21.96 -12.31
CA ARG A 207 19.78 21.75 -10.86
C ARG A 207 18.74 20.66 -10.64
N TYR A 208 19.07 19.75 -9.75
CA TYR A 208 18.15 18.74 -9.22
C TYR A 208 17.96 18.91 -7.72
N VAL A 209 16.74 18.60 -7.26
CA VAL A 209 16.41 18.55 -5.82
C VAL A 209 15.47 17.36 -5.51
N SER A 210 15.72 16.69 -4.39
CA SER A 210 14.82 15.68 -3.82
C SER A 210 13.83 16.32 -2.84
N LEU A 211 12.54 16.06 -2.94
CA LEU A 211 11.50 16.74 -2.16
C LEU A 211 10.49 15.73 -1.58
N PRO A 212 9.99 15.95 -0.34
CA PRO A 212 8.79 15.27 0.13
C PRO A 212 7.55 15.82 -0.57
N CYS A 213 6.50 14.99 -0.72
CA CYS A 213 5.22 15.39 -1.30
C CYS A 213 4.38 16.18 -0.26
N THR A 214 4.76 17.43 0.00
CA THR A 214 4.05 18.34 0.88
C THR A 214 3.74 19.65 0.15
N ASP A 215 2.67 20.34 0.54
CA ASP A 215 2.28 21.61 -0.07
C ASP A 215 3.43 22.62 -0.09
N ARG A 216 4.12 22.77 1.05
CA ARG A 216 5.25 23.71 1.19
C ARG A 216 6.44 23.35 0.31
N ALA A 217 6.75 22.07 0.15
CA ALA A 217 7.91 21.63 -0.65
C ALA A 217 7.64 21.76 -2.16
N LEU A 218 6.39 21.62 -2.58
CA LEU A 218 5.99 21.65 -3.99
C LEU A 218 5.53 23.02 -4.45
N ASP A 219 5.39 23.97 -3.53
CA ASP A 219 4.98 25.33 -3.89
C ASP A 219 6.04 26.02 -4.75
N GLY A 220 5.63 26.54 -5.89
CA GLY A 220 6.55 27.15 -6.85
C GLY A 220 7.43 26.18 -7.65
N LEU A 221 7.33 24.85 -7.45
CA LEU A 221 8.13 23.89 -8.18
C LEU A 221 7.98 24.05 -9.70
N THR A 222 9.11 24.20 -10.36
CA THR A 222 9.27 24.17 -11.82
C THR A 222 10.25 23.07 -12.16
N SER A 223 9.88 22.15 -13.02
CA SER A 223 10.77 21.03 -13.35
C SER A 223 10.60 20.59 -14.80
N ARG A 224 11.71 20.35 -15.46
CA ARG A 224 11.75 19.80 -16.83
C ARG A 224 11.32 18.33 -16.83
N LEU A 225 11.85 17.56 -15.88
CA LEU A 225 11.46 16.19 -15.60
C LEU A 225 11.33 16.01 -14.10
N THR A 226 10.14 15.62 -13.65
CA THR A 226 9.87 15.21 -12.30
C THR A 226 9.72 13.70 -12.23
N ILE A 227 10.40 13.06 -11.30
CA ILE A 227 10.14 11.67 -10.91
C ILE A 227 9.27 11.70 -9.67
N SER A 228 8.12 11.06 -9.73
CA SER A 228 7.26 10.84 -8.56
C SER A 228 7.40 9.39 -8.13
N ASP A 229 8.19 9.14 -7.08
CA ASP A 229 8.45 7.79 -6.57
C ASP A 229 7.43 7.41 -5.49
N GLU A 230 6.89 6.19 -5.56
CA GLU A 230 5.81 5.67 -4.71
C GLU A 230 4.55 6.56 -4.73
N CYS A 231 4.13 6.99 -5.94
CA CYS A 231 3.01 7.93 -6.11
C CYS A 231 1.65 7.39 -5.62
N SER A 232 1.48 6.06 -5.50
CA SER A 232 0.29 5.43 -4.88
C SER A 232 0.10 5.80 -3.41
N ARG A 233 1.14 6.34 -2.75
CA ARG A 233 1.14 6.73 -1.33
C ARG A 233 1.08 8.24 -1.10
N MET A 234 1.06 9.04 -2.17
CA MET A 234 1.08 10.50 -2.08
C MET A 234 -0.30 11.08 -1.80
N ASP A 235 -0.34 12.08 -0.94
CA ASP A 235 -1.54 12.82 -0.55
C ASP A 235 -1.94 13.91 -1.55
N LYS A 236 -2.90 14.77 -1.14
CA LYS A 236 -3.47 15.87 -1.95
C LYS A 236 -2.42 16.78 -2.59
N ALA A 237 -1.25 16.93 -1.96
CA ALA A 237 -0.14 17.71 -2.52
C ALA A 237 0.34 17.19 -3.90
N PHE A 238 0.07 15.91 -4.26
CA PHE A 238 0.36 15.36 -5.59
C PHE A 238 -0.27 16.20 -6.72
N GLY A 239 -1.45 16.80 -6.50
CA GLY A 239 -2.11 17.67 -7.47
C GLY A 239 -1.24 18.88 -7.88
N ARG A 240 -0.35 19.37 -7.00
CA ARG A 240 0.58 20.45 -7.31
C ARG A 240 1.66 20.06 -8.33
N LEU A 241 2.07 18.78 -8.35
CA LEU A 241 2.98 18.27 -9.39
C LEU A 241 2.32 18.39 -10.77
N LEU A 242 1.05 18.02 -10.87
CA LEU A 242 0.31 18.06 -12.12
C LEU A 242 0.09 19.51 -12.61
N THR A 243 -0.22 20.43 -11.71
CA THR A 243 -0.31 21.87 -12.08
C THR A 243 1.06 22.42 -12.47
N GLY A 244 2.15 21.93 -11.87
CA GLY A 244 3.52 22.28 -12.28
C GLY A 244 3.85 21.89 -13.71
N LEU A 245 3.30 20.77 -14.22
CA LEU A 245 3.48 20.34 -15.61
C LEU A 245 2.88 21.30 -16.65
N ALA A 246 1.88 22.09 -16.23
CA ALA A 246 1.23 23.07 -17.11
C ALA A 246 2.09 24.32 -17.37
N LYS A 247 3.09 24.58 -16.50
CA LYS A 247 3.93 25.79 -16.62
C LYS A 247 4.75 25.85 -17.90
N PHE A 248 5.27 24.71 -18.33
CA PHE A 248 6.08 24.62 -19.55
C PHE A 248 5.60 23.52 -20.48
N ALA A 249 5.55 23.84 -21.78
CA ALA A 249 5.19 22.86 -22.81
C ALA A 249 6.10 21.63 -22.81
N THR A 250 7.30 21.75 -22.25
CA THR A 250 8.34 20.72 -22.24
C THR A 250 8.46 19.94 -20.93
N SER A 251 7.72 20.31 -19.86
CA SER A 251 7.71 19.59 -18.61
C SER A 251 7.09 18.20 -18.74
N GLN A 252 7.68 17.21 -18.04
CA GLN A 252 7.25 15.82 -18.02
C GLN A 252 7.25 15.24 -16.61
N LEU A 253 6.40 14.25 -16.37
CA LEU A 253 6.31 13.47 -15.14
C LEU A 253 6.52 11.98 -15.45
N LEU A 254 7.40 11.33 -14.72
CA LEU A 254 7.46 9.88 -14.61
C LEU A 254 6.95 9.49 -13.20
N ALA A 255 5.73 9.01 -13.14
CA ALA A 255 5.10 8.53 -11.91
C ALA A 255 5.36 7.04 -11.77
N ILE A 256 6.19 6.65 -10.81
CA ILE A 256 6.57 5.26 -10.55
C ILE A 256 6.01 4.79 -9.22
N THR A 257 5.50 3.58 -9.17
CA THR A 257 4.94 3.02 -7.94
C THR A 257 4.78 1.50 -7.99
N THR A 258 4.54 0.94 -6.80
CA THR A 258 3.87 -0.35 -6.59
C THR A 258 2.45 -0.07 -6.10
N PRO A 259 1.46 -0.96 -6.30
CA PRO A 259 0.13 -0.78 -5.71
C PRO A 259 0.21 -0.58 -4.20
N ASP A 260 -0.67 0.25 -3.67
CA ASP A 260 -0.82 0.46 -2.22
C ASP A 260 -2.27 0.20 -1.82
N PRO A 261 -2.51 -0.51 -0.71
CA PRO A 261 -3.87 -0.84 -0.26
C PRO A 261 -4.78 0.37 -0.05
N GLN A 262 -4.22 1.56 0.21
CA GLN A 262 -4.97 2.80 0.42
C GLN A 262 -5.01 3.70 -0.82
N GLN A 263 -4.51 3.24 -1.97
CA GLN A 263 -4.38 4.11 -3.15
C GLN A 263 -5.70 4.67 -3.69
N LYS A 264 -6.85 4.03 -3.41
CA LYS A 264 -8.18 4.56 -3.83
C LYS A 264 -8.48 5.94 -3.25
N THR A 265 -7.92 6.27 -2.10
CA THR A 265 -8.08 7.58 -1.46
C THR A 265 -7.05 8.60 -1.95
N ARG A 266 -6.12 8.19 -2.82
CA ARG A 266 -4.99 9.01 -3.28
C ARG A 266 -5.26 9.63 -4.65
N PRO A 267 -4.74 10.83 -4.93
CA PRO A 267 -5.00 11.55 -6.18
C PRO A 267 -4.60 10.78 -7.44
N ILE A 268 -3.54 9.96 -7.40
CA ILE A 268 -3.11 9.16 -8.55
C ILE A 268 -4.15 8.12 -8.99
N TRP A 269 -5.03 7.69 -8.05
CA TRP A 269 -6.02 6.66 -8.34
C TRP A 269 -6.98 7.05 -9.46
N GLY A 270 -7.44 8.30 -9.50
CA GLY A 270 -8.32 8.79 -10.57
C GLY A 270 -7.68 8.68 -11.96
N TYR A 271 -6.36 8.97 -12.05
CA TYR A 271 -5.62 8.82 -13.31
C TYR A 271 -5.37 7.36 -13.67
N TRP A 272 -5.10 6.52 -12.68
CA TRP A 272 -4.97 5.09 -12.87
C TRP A 272 -6.27 4.50 -13.42
N GLN A 273 -7.41 4.78 -12.77
CA GLN A 273 -8.72 4.31 -13.23
C GLN A 273 -9.06 4.81 -14.64
N ALA A 274 -8.79 6.08 -14.96
CA ALA A 274 -9.02 6.61 -16.28
C ALA A 274 -8.16 5.89 -17.35
N CYS A 275 -6.93 5.51 -17.03
CA CYS A 275 -6.09 4.70 -17.90
C CYS A 275 -6.66 3.27 -18.05
N GLU A 276 -7.09 2.62 -16.98
CA GLU A 276 -7.69 1.28 -17.03
C GLU A 276 -9.01 1.26 -17.80
N ALA A 277 -9.86 2.27 -17.60
CA ALA A 277 -11.08 2.42 -18.40
C ALA A 277 -10.76 2.55 -19.89
N ALA A 278 -9.79 3.39 -20.26
CA ALA A 278 -9.37 3.54 -21.64
C ALA A 278 -8.81 2.24 -22.25
N ILE A 279 -8.14 1.39 -21.45
CA ILE A 279 -7.66 0.07 -21.86
C ILE A 279 -8.86 -0.88 -22.11
N ASN A 280 -9.80 -0.93 -21.16
CA ASN A 280 -10.95 -1.83 -21.23
C ASN A 280 -11.90 -1.47 -22.38
N ASP A 281 -12.13 -0.17 -22.59
CA ASP A 281 -13.06 0.36 -23.60
C ASP A 281 -12.42 0.51 -24.99
N GLY A 282 -11.10 0.29 -25.11
CA GLY A 282 -10.35 0.51 -26.34
C GLY A 282 -10.27 1.97 -26.78
N THR A 283 -10.55 2.92 -25.88
CA THR A 283 -10.53 4.37 -26.15
C THR A 283 -9.11 4.95 -25.99
N PRO A 284 -8.84 6.16 -26.50
CA PRO A 284 -7.54 6.82 -26.27
C PRO A 284 -7.25 7.02 -24.78
N TYR A 285 -5.97 6.93 -24.41
CA TYR A 285 -5.56 7.27 -23.04
C TYR A 285 -5.89 8.73 -22.69
N PRO A 286 -6.05 9.06 -21.40
CA PRO A 286 -6.18 10.45 -20.96
C PRO A 286 -5.10 11.34 -21.57
N ALA A 287 -5.48 12.56 -22.00
CA ALA A 287 -4.60 13.43 -22.78
C ALA A 287 -3.22 13.63 -22.13
N GLY A 288 -2.18 13.28 -22.85
CA GLY A 288 -0.80 13.38 -22.40
C GLY A 288 -0.34 12.29 -21.44
N TRP A 289 -1.20 11.35 -21.04
CA TRP A 289 -0.81 10.21 -20.20
C TRP A 289 -0.44 8.99 -21.05
N TRP A 290 0.48 8.18 -20.50
CA TRP A 290 0.81 6.85 -21.02
C TRP A 290 0.97 5.86 -19.87
N PRO A 291 0.10 4.84 -19.76
CA PRO A 291 0.21 3.84 -18.71
C PRO A 291 1.10 2.66 -19.12
N MET A 292 1.95 2.23 -18.20
CA MET A 292 2.62 0.93 -18.22
C MET A 292 2.37 0.26 -16.87
N ILE A 293 1.30 -0.54 -16.80
CA ILE A 293 0.79 -1.12 -15.56
C ILE A 293 1.03 -2.63 -15.58
N TYR A 294 2.12 -3.05 -14.95
CA TYR A 294 2.44 -4.46 -14.69
C TYR A 294 1.63 -4.98 -13.50
N GLY A 295 1.51 -6.30 -13.39
CA GLY A 295 0.82 -6.98 -12.31
C GLY A 295 0.02 -8.17 -12.81
N LEU A 296 -0.39 -9.04 -11.92
CA LEU A 296 -1.22 -10.19 -12.27
C LEU A 296 -2.60 -9.74 -12.78
N ASP A 297 -3.20 -10.53 -13.67
CA ASP A 297 -4.61 -10.39 -14.04
C ASP A 297 -5.51 -10.94 -12.91
N ALA A 298 -6.81 -10.66 -12.96
CA ALA A 298 -7.74 -11.01 -11.89
C ALA A 298 -7.78 -12.52 -11.62
N ASP A 299 -7.74 -13.33 -12.69
CA ASP A 299 -7.87 -14.79 -12.61
C ASP A 299 -6.56 -15.52 -12.35
N ASP A 300 -5.43 -14.79 -12.28
CA ASP A 300 -4.13 -15.42 -12.03
C ASP A 300 -3.98 -15.85 -10.56
N SER A 301 -3.39 -17.00 -10.31
CA SER A 301 -2.95 -17.39 -8.96
C SER A 301 -1.63 -16.72 -8.60
N ALA A 302 -1.57 -16.00 -7.48
CA ALA A 302 -0.33 -15.37 -7.01
C ALA A 302 0.77 -16.40 -6.66
N SER A 303 0.39 -17.65 -6.38
CA SER A 303 1.32 -18.76 -6.10
C SER A 303 1.89 -19.43 -7.36
N ASP A 304 1.36 -19.10 -8.56
CA ASP A 304 1.82 -19.71 -9.81
C ASP A 304 3.04 -18.97 -10.40
N PRO A 305 4.22 -19.59 -10.45
CA PRO A 305 5.41 -18.98 -11.03
C PRO A 305 5.27 -18.61 -12.52
N ALA A 306 4.42 -19.30 -13.26
CA ALA A 306 4.25 -19.08 -14.69
C ALA A 306 3.68 -17.68 -15.02
N VAL A 307 2.95 -17.06 -14.09
CA VAL A 307 2.33 -15.73 -14.28
C VAL A 307 3.16 -14.59 -13.72
N TRP A 308 4.22 -14.85 -12.95
CA TRP A 308 5.01 -13.81 -12.28
C TRP A 308 5.67 -12.81 -13.25
N GLY A 309 5.98 -13.25 -14.46
CA GLY A 309 6.47 -12.36 -15.52
C GLY A 309 5.53 -11.18 -15.83
N LYS A 310 4.23 -11.30 -15.53
CA LYS A 310 3.24 -10.20 -15.67
C LYS A 310 3.50 -9.04 -14.69
N ALA A 311 4.04 -9.33 -13.51
CA ALA A 311 4.37 -8.34 -12.47
C ALA A 311 5.86 -7.95 -12.48
N HIS A 312 6.72 -8.86 -12.96
CA HIS A 312 8.16 -8.74 -12.93
C HIS A 312 8.77 -8.81 -14.34
N PRO A 313 8.78 -7.69 -15.10
CA PRO A 313 9.44 -7.66 -16.42
C PRO A 313 10.96 -7.87 -16.34
N GLY A 314 11.54 -7.81 -15.13
CA GLY A 314 12.94 -8.09 -14.83
C GLY A 314 13.21 -9.49 -14.27
N LEU A 315 12.22 -10.40 -14.32
CA LEU A 315 12.35 -11.76 -13.77
C LEU A 315 13.51 -12.53 -14.43
N GLY A 316 14.36 -13.14 -13.62
CA GLY A 316 15.55 -13.87 -14.08
C GLY A 316 16.76 -12.98 -14.45
N VAL A 317 16.64 -11.65 -14.38
CA VAL A 317 17.75 -10.70 -14.66
C VAL A 317 17.98 -9.78 -13.47
N ILE A 318 16.95 -9.03 -13.04
CA ILE A 318 17.00 -8.14 -11.88
C ILE A 318 16.37 -8.83 -10.67
N VAL A 319 15.28 -9.58 -10.87
CA VAL A 319 14.55 -10.29 -9.83
C VAL A 319 14.91 -11.77 -9.91
N ASP A 320 15.50 -12.30 -8.84
CA ASP A 320 15.82 -13.71 -8.74
C ASP A 320 14.54 -14.54 -8.54
N PRO A 321 14.21 -15.46 -9.48
CA PRO A 321 13.02 -16.31 -9.39
C PRO A 321 13.01 -17.18 -8.12
N THR A 322 14.18 -17.62 -7.65
CA THR A 322 14.32 -18.47 -6.45
C THR A 322 13.94 -17.69 -5.19
N GLN A 323 14.40 -16.45 -5.08
CA GLN A 323 14.04 -15.58 -3.95
C GLN A 323 12.55 -15.20 -3.97
N LEU A 324 12.00 -14.97 -5.15
CA LEU A 324 10.57 -14.70 -5.29
C LEU A 324 9.72 -15.91 -4.91
N GLN A 325 10.16 -17.12 -5.29
CA GLN A 325 9.51 -18.36 -4.90
C GLN A 325 9.57 -18.61 -3.39
N LEU A 326 10.71 -18.34 -2.76
CA LEU A 326 10.85 -18.42 -1.31
C LEU A 326 9.92 -17.44 -0.59
N ALA A 327 9.83 -16.20 -1.08
CA ALA A 327 8.91 -15.21 -0.55
C ALA A 327 7.43 -15.66 -0.70
N ALA A 328 7.06 -16.22 -1.86
CA ALA A 328 5.73 -16.76 -2.09
C ALA A 328 5.41 -17.92 -1.11
N GLN A 329 6.32 -18.87 -0.95
CA GLN A 329 6.16 -19.98 -0.01
C GLN A 329 6.05 -19.48 1.44
N THR A 330 6.88 -18.51 1.83
CA THR A 330 6.88 -17.96 3.19
C THR A 330 5.62 -17.17 3.49
N MET A 331 5.17 -16.31 2.57
CA MET A 331 4.08 -15.37 2.84
C MET A 331 2.69 -15.94 2.53
N LEU A 332 2.56 -16.74 1.45
CA LEU A 332 1.25 -17.28 1.05
C LEU A 332 0.85 -18.51 1.88
N ASN A 333 1.83 -19.32 2.34
CA ASN A 333 1.54 -20.54 3.12
C ASN A 333 1.29 -20.27 4.62
N THR A 334 1.55 -19.07 5.11
CA THR A 334 1.30 -18.74 6.53
C THR A 334 -0.19 -18.73 6.88
N GLY A 335 -1.08 -18.57 5.90
CA GLY A 335 -2.49 -18.31 6.13
C GLY A 335 -2.74 -16.93 6.78
N ASP A 336 -1.70 -16.12 7.01
CA ASP A 336 -1.84 -14.76 7.52
C ASP A 336 -2.29 -13.81 6.39
N PRO A 337 -3.55 -13.29 6.46
CA PRO A 337 -4.09 -12.43 5.41
C PRO A 337 -3.27 -11.15 5.19
N VAL A 338 -2.57 -10.65 6.20
CA VAL A 338 -1.72 -9.45 6.09
C VAL A 338 -0.51 -9.76 5.21
N GLN A 339 0.15 -10.90 5.44
CA GLN A 339 1.29 -11.33 4.62
C GLN A 339 0.88 -11.68 3.20
N ILE A 340 -0.28 -12.35 3.03
CA ILE A 340 -0.84 -12.64 1.70
C ILE A 340 -1.12 -11.33 0.96
N ALA A 341 -1.81 -10.38 1.58
CA ALA A 341 -2.09 -9.07 0.99
C ALA A 341 -0.82 -8.28 0.67
N GLU A 342 0.22 -8.38 1.50
CA GLU A 342 1.51 -7.74 1.23
C GLU A 342 2.24 -8.39 0.04
N PHE A 343 2.25 -9.72 -0.06
CA PHE A 343 2.80 -10.42 -1.21
C PHE A 343 2.07 -10.01 -2.49
N GLU A 344 0.75 -10.09 -2.50
CA GLU A 344 -0.04 -9.77 -3.68
C GLU A 344 0.08 -8.31 -4.10
N THR A 345 0.16 -7.38 -3.15
CA THR A 345 0.31 -5.96 -3.45
C THR A 345 1.72 -5.60 -3.91
N GLN A 346 2.75 -6.05 -3.17
CA GLN A 346 4.13 -5.60 -3.39
C GLN A 346 4.89 -6.45 -4.41
N LEU A 347 4.63 -7.76 -4.46
CA LEU A 347 5.35 -8.71 -5.31
C LEU A 347 4.52 -9.20 -6.50
N ALA A 348 3.22 -9.45 -6.34
CA ALA A 348 2.35 -9.79 -7.45
C ALA A 348 1.78 -8.55 -8.16
N CYS A 349 2.00 -7.36 -7.61
CA CYS A 349 1.56 -6.06 -8.15
C CYS A 349 0.05 -6.04 -8.46
N ARG A 350 -0.72 -6.76 -7.65
CA ARG A 350 -2.18 -6.81 -7.71
C ARG A 350 -2.75 -5.82 -6.69
N TYR A 351 -3.65 -4.97 -7.14
CA TYR A 351 -4.39 -4.15 -6.19
C TYR A 351 -5.36 -5.03 -5.42
N HIS A 352 -5.12 -5.18 -4.12
CA HIS A 352 -6.13 -5.69 -3.20
C HIS A 352 -6.99 -4.55 -2.72
N GLU A 353 -8.27 -4.66 -2.96
CA GLU A 353 -9.23 -3.85 -2.27
C GLU A 353 -9.21 -4.27 -0.80
N ILE A 354 -8.57 -3.46 0.03
CA ILE A 354 -8.90 -3.50 1.44
C ILE A 354 -10.31 -2.93 1.47
N ALA A 355 -11.29 -3.79 1.72
CA ALA A 355 -12.67 -3.38 1.82
C ALA A 355 -12.72 -2.19 2.79
N THR A 356 -13.06 -1.02 2.29
CA THR A 356 -13.41 0.10 3.15
C THR A 356 -14.62 -0.37 3.96
N SER A 357 -14.56 -0.18 5.27
CA SER A 357 -15.67 -0.56 6.13
C SER A 357 -16.97 0.01 5.56
N ASP A 358 -17.93 -0.87 5.29
CA ASP A 358 -19.30 -0.45 4.98
C ASP A 358 -19.96 0.26 6.18
N ILE A 359 -19.28 0.27 7.33
CA ILE A 359 -19.62 1.01 8.53
C ILE A 359 -18.67 2.19 8.59
N ASP A 360 -19.16 3.37 8.24
CA ASP A 360 -18.46 4.62 8.50
C ASP A 360 -18.73 5.12 9.92
N GLN A 361 -17.90 6.03 10.38
CA GLN A 361 -18.04 6.65 11.68
C GLN A 361 -19.44 7.27 11.89
N ALA A 362 -20.04 7.84 10.84
CA ALA A 362 -21.35 8.50 10.91
C ALA A 362 -22.49 7.48 11.10
N ILE A 363 -22.38 6.26 10.60
CA ILE A 363 -23.33 5.18 10.88
C ILE A 363 -23.26 4.82 12.36
N LEU A 364 -22.06 4.61 12.91
CA LEU A 364 -21.85 4.25 14.30
C LEU A 364 -22.35 5.37 15.24
N GLU A 365 -21.98 6.63 14.99
CA GLU A 365 -22.39 7.77 15.82
C GLU A 365 -23.91 7.96 15.86
N ARG A 366 -24.61 7.70 14.74
CA ARG A 366 -26.08 7.75 14.70
C ARG A 366 -26.76 6.64 15.52
N GLN A 367 -26.05 5.56 15.84
CA GLN A 367 -26.54 4.48 16.69
C GLN A 367 -26.06 4.65 18.15
N MET A 368 -25.42 5.77 18.51
CA MET A 368 -25.06 6.09 19.89
C MET A 368 -26.18 6.84 20.57
N VAL A 369 -26.72 6.24 21.64
CA VAL A 369 -27.83 6.77 22.40
C VAL A 369 -27.58 6.58 23.90
N ASP A 370 -28.06 7.51 24.71
CA ASP A 370 -28.06 7.32 26.14
C ASP A 370 -29.13 6.29 26.52
N THR A 371 -28.72 5.25 27.29
CA THR A 371 -29.57 4.10 27.63
C THR A 371 -29.79 4.04 29.14
N ASP A 372 -31.04 3.99 29.57
CA ASP A 372 -31.38 3.68 30.97
C ASP A 372 -31.17 2.19 31.24
N TRP A 373 -29.99 1.85 31.73
CA TRP A 373 -29.61 0.47 32.05
C TRP A 373 -30.39 -0.14 33.23
N ASN A 374 -30.97 0.68 34.12
CA ASN A 374 -31.77 0.18 35.22
C ASN A 374 -33.09 -0.45 34.74
N ARG A 375 -33.65 0.09 33.67
CA ARG A 375 -34.85 -0.47 33.01
C ARG A 375 -34.59 -1.86 32.41
N LEU A 376 -33.36 -2.16 32.05
CA LEU A 376 -32.96 -3.41 31.39
C LEU A 376 -32.48 -4.49 32.39
N ARG A 377 -32.58 -4.25 33.72
CA ARG A 377 -32.17 -5.25 34.71
C ARG A 377 -32.95 -6.56 34.55
N GLY A 378 -32.24 -7.69 34.62
CA GLY A 378 -32.79 -9.03 34.41
C GLY A 378 -33.04 -9.38 32.93
N ALA A 379 -32.84 -8.48 31.98
CA ALA A 379 -32.99 -8.80 30.57
C ALA A 379 -31.90 -9.76 30.08
N PRO A 380 -32.19 -10.60 29.05
CA PRO A 380 -31.21 -11.49 28.47
C PRO A 380 -30.02 -10.72 27.87
N ALA A 381 -28.83 -11.21 28.14
CA ALA A 381 -27.59 -10.56 27.72
C ALA A 381 -26.52 -11.56 27.32
N VAL A 382 -25.59 -11.08 26.49
CA VAL A 382 -24.31 -11.75 26.24
C VAL A 382 -23.17 -10.79 26.51
N ILE A 383 -22.03 -11.35 26.89
CA ILE A 383 -20.80 -10.59 27.12
C ILE A 383 -19.72 -11.17 26.23
N ALA A 384 -18.83 -10.34 25.69
CA ALA A 384 -17.60 -10.80 25.07
C ALA A 384 -16.42 -9.95 25.55
N ILE A 385 -15.27 -10.59 25.70
CA ILE A 385 -14.07 -9.98 26.27
C ILE A 385 -12.89 -10.25 25.34
N ASP A 386 -12.19 -9.19 24.98
CA ASP A 386 -10.87 -9.24 24.38
C ASP A 386 -9.84 -8.82 25.43
N LEU A 387 -9.05 -9.80 25.87
CA LEU A 387 -8.07 -9.63 26.95
C LEU A 387 -6.73 -9.22 26.38
N SER A 388 -6.24 -8.02 26.69
CA SER A 388 -4.87 -7.66 26.38
C SER A 388 -3.88 -8.34 27.33
N ARG A 389 -2.63 -8.49 26.89
CA ARG A 389 -1.59 -9.09 27.73
C ARG A 389 -0.98 -8.12 28.74
N GLY A 390 -1.27 -6.81 28.62
CA GLY A 390 -0.60 -5.76 29.39
C GLY A 390 0.93 -5.95 29.42
N GLY A 391 1.72 -4.95 29.16
CA GLY A 391 3.17 -5.07 29.29
C GLY A 391 3.97 -4.45 28.17
N TYR A 392 5.29 -4.44 28.31
CA TYR A 392 6.29 -3.82 27.43
C TYR A 392 6.30 -4.37 25.99
N GLY A 393 5.25 -4.10 25.21
CA GLY A 393 5.20 -4.36 23.78
C GLY A 393 5.21 -3.06 22.96
N PRO A 394 5.57 -3.08 21.68
CA PRO A 394 5.45 -1.91 20.79
C PRO A 394 3.99 -1.53 20.50
N GLN A 395 3.02 -2.32 20.95
CA GLN A 395 1.59 -2.15 20.71
C GLN A 395 0.87 -1.88 22.02
N LEU A 396 -0.02 -0.88 22.00
CA LEU A 396 -0.95 -0.62 23.10
C LEU A 396 -2.18 -1.49 22.89
N ASP A 397 -2.36 -2.51 23.73
CA ASP A 397 -3.56 -3.33 23.76
C ASP A 397 -4.41 -2.94 25.00
N LEU A 398 -5.69 -2.62 24.77
CA LEU A 398 -6.65 -2.46 25.85
C LEU A 398 -7.29 -3.82 26.18
N THR A 399 -7.73 -3.99 27.44
CA THR A 399 -8.76 -4.99 27.70
C THR A 399 -10.10 -4.36 27.40
N SER A 400 -10.89 -5.03 26.62
CA SER A 400 -12.23 -4.56 26.27
C SER A 400 -13.28 -5.63 26.53
N LEU A 401 -14.35 -5.23 27.24
CA LEU A 401 -15.55 -6.01 27.49
C LEU A 401 -16.71 -5.30 26.77
N THR A 402 -17.46 -6.04 25.97
CA THR A 402 -18.73 -5.58 25.39
C THR A 402 -19.87 -6.41 25.97
N ILE A 403 -20.86 -5.74 26.56
CA ILE A 403 -22.14 -6.37 26.91
C ILE A 403 -23.20 -5.93 25.90
N MET A 404 -23.98 -6.89 25.41
CA MET A 404 -25.18 -6.68 24.59
C MET A 404 -26.40 -7.22 25.31
N VAL A 405 -27.43 -6.39 25.47
CA VAL A 405 -28.66 -6.69 26.21
C VAL A 405 -29.86 -6.54 25.28
N VAL A 406 -30.78 -7.49 25.34
CA VAL A 406 -32.02 -7.46 24.54
C VAL A 406 -32.98 -6.42 25.11
N ASP A 407 -33.44 -5.47 24.29
CA ASP A 407 -34.41 -4.43 24.61
C ASP A 407 -35.57 -4.49 23.60
N GLY A 408 -36.49 -5.44 23.78
CA GLY A 408 -37.57 -5.73 22.83
C GLY A 408 -37.03 -6.15 21.44
N ALA A 409 -37.26 -5.35 20.41
CA ALA A 409 -36.82 -5.64 19.06
C ALA A 409 -35.40 -5.12 18.75
N VAL A 410 -34.73 -4.47 19.69
CA VAL A 410 -33.37 -3.91 19.49
C VAL A 410 -32.41 -4.43 20.58
N ILE A 411 -31.12 -4.23 20.31
CA ILE A 411 -30.03 -4.60 21.21
C ILE A 411 -29.39 -3.30 21.72
N ARG A 412 -29.18 -3.23 23.04
CA ARG A 412 -28.41 -2.17 23.67
C ARG A 412 -27.04 -2.69 24.05
N ALA A 413 -26.01 -1.95 23.66
CA ALA A 413 -24.64 -2.33 23.94
C ALA A 413 -23.89 -1.23 24.70
N ARG A 414 -22.97 -1.63 25.56
CA ARG A 414 -21.94 -0.77 26.14
C ARG A 414 -20.62 -1.49 26.25
N ASN A 415 -19.55 -0.72 26.16
CA ASN A 415 -18.20 -1.23 26.36
C ASN A 415 -17.67 -0.81 27.73
N VAL A 416 -16.83 -1.65 28.30
CA VAL A 416 -15.98 -1.33 29.43
C VAL A 416 -14.56 -1.63 29.03
N CYS A 417 -13.74 -0.57 28.93
CA CYS A 417 -12.37 -0.68 28.49
C CYS A 417 -11.41 -0.33 29.64
N TRP A 418 -10.30 -1.06 29.72
CA TRP A 418 -9.25 -0.83 30.70
C TRP A 418 -7.90 -0.64 30.01
N TRP A 419 -7.13 0.28 30.57
CA TRP A 419 -5.74 0.50 30.22
C TRP A 419 -4.84 0.19 31.42
N ALA A 420 -3.81 -0.63 31.17
CA ALA A 420 -2.74 -0.92 32.12
C ALA A 420 -1.42 -0.41 31.53
N GLY A 421 -0.69 0.42 32.25
CA GLY A 421 0.57 0.98 31.77
C GLY A 421 1.15 2.00 32.74
N VAL A 422 2.43 2.33 32.56
CA VAL A 422 3.22 3.21 33.47
C VAL A 422 3.14 4.65 33.01
N ASP A 423 3.36 4.90 31.70
CA ASP A 423 3.48 6.23 31.12
C ASP A 423 2.38 6.48 30.09
N ILE A 424 1.31 7.12 30.55
CA ILE A 424 0.15 7.42 29.74
C ILE A 424 0.50 8.38 28.58
N ALA A 425 1.41 9.34 28.79
CA ALA A 425 1.78 10.32 27.78
C ALA A 425 2.58 9.68 26.64
N LEU A 426 3.41 8.69 26.98
CA LEU A 426 4.14 7.89 25.98
C LEU A 426 3.17 7.01 25.19
N ASP A 427 2.20 6.41 25.86
CA ASP A 427 1.22 5.53 25.24
C ASP A 427 0.22 6.30 24.35
N GLU A 428 -0.20 7.51 24.74
CA GLU A 428 -0.97 8.43 23.88
C GLU A 428 -0.24 8.75 22.57
N LYS A 429 1.07 8.99 22.63
CA LYS A 429 1.88 9.21 21.42
C LYS A 429 1.97 7.97 20.53
N LYS A 430 2.02 6.77 21.12
CA LYS A 430 2.08 5.51 20.39
C LYS A 430 0.76 5.20 19.69
N CYS A 431 -0.37 5.29 20.40
CA CYS A 431 -1.69 4.92 19.89
C CYS A 431 -2.42 6.07 19.19
N ARG A 432 -1.95 7.32 19.34
CA ARG A 432 -2.57 8.55 18.84
C ARG A 432 -4.00 8.76 19.34
N ASN A 433 -4.28 8.31 20.57
CA ASN A 433 -5.55 8.43 21.25
C ASN A 433 -5.41 9.26 22.53
N PRO A 434 -6.40 10.06 22.94
CA PRO A 434 -6.37 10.89 24.14
C PRO A 434 -6.75 10.07 25.38
N LEU A 435 -5.90 9.13 25.79
CA LEU A 435 -6.20 8.17 26.87
C LEU A 435 -6.51 8.86 28.19
N GLN A 436 -5.76 9.90 28.54
CA GLN A 436 -5.96 10.65 29.77
C GLN A 436 -7.32 11.36 29.78
N GLN A 437 -7.73 11.93 28.64
CA GLN A 437 -9.04 12.55 28.48
C GLN A 437 -10.16 11.51 28.63
N TRP A 438 -10.01 10.33 28.03
CA TRP A 438 -10.98 9.26 28.13
C TRP A 438 -11.09 8.70 29.57
N ILE A 439 -9.98 8.60 30.27
CA ILE A 439 -9.97 8.19 31.70
C ILE A 439 -10.70 9.25 32.55
N HIS A 440 -10.41 10.52 32.34
CA HIS A 440 -11.06 11.60 33.09
C HIS A 440 -12.58 11.67 32.84
N ALA A 441 -12.99 11.41 31.61
CA ALA A 441 -14.41 11.37 31.21
C ALA A 441 -15.12 10.04 31.54
N GLY A 442 -14.41 9.03 32.06
CA GLY A 442 -14.98 7.74 32.46
C GLY A 442 -15.18 6.72 31.33
N TYR A 443 -14.72 7.00 30.11
CA TYR A 443 -14.82 6.07 28.97
C TYR A 443 -13.75 4.98 28.98
N LEU A 444 -12.62 5.23 29.64
CA LEU A 444 -11.53 4.30 29.81
C LEU A 444 -11.17 4.21 31.29
N ARG A 445 -11.02 3.00 31.83
CA ARG A 445 -10.64 2.78 33.22
C ARG A 445 -9.15 2.49 33.33
N ARG A 446 -8.45 3.12 34.27
CA ARG A 446 -7.06 2.83 34.55
C ARG A 446 -6.96 1.65 35.50
N MET A 447 -6.18 0.62 35.14
CA MET A 447 -5.76 -0.43 36.04
C MET A 447 -4.58 0.01 36.91
N PRO A 448 -4.48 -0.43 38.19
CA PRO A 448 -3.30 -0.20 38.99
C PRO A 448 -2.11 -1.02 38.45
N GLY A 449 -0.96 -0.36 38.19
CA GLY A 449 0.27 -1.03 37.77
C GLY A 449 0.44 -1.19 36.25
N GLU A 450 1.44 -1.98 35.88
CA GLU A 450 1.88 -2.20 34.51
C GLU A 450 1.16 -3.36 33.81
N TRP A 451 0.55 -4.24 34.60
CA TRP A 451 -0.06 -5.48 34.16
C TRP A 451 -1.58 -5.47 34.38
N GLN A 452 -2.25 -6.30 33.61
CA GLN A 452 -3.67 -6.48 33.79
C GLN A 452 -3.96 -7.16 35.14
N ASP A 453 -4.77 -6.52 35.97
CA ASP A 453 -5.35 -7.12 37.16
C ASP A 453 -6.67 -7.83 36.81
N MET A 454 -6.60 -9.13 36.64
CA MET A 454 -7.76 -9.95 36.29
C MET A 454 -8.85 -9.92 37.35
N SER A 455 -8.56 -9.59 38.63
CA SER A 455 -9.57 -9.45 39.68
C SER A 455 -10.53 -8.29 39.40
N ILE A 456 -10.06 -7.22 38.76
CA ILE A 456 -10.90 -6.08 38.35
C ILE A 456 -11.87 -6.49 37.24
N VAL A 457 -11.39 -7.26 36.23
CA VAL A 457 -12.24 -7.79 35.18
C VAL A 457 -13.29 -8.75 35.73
N GLU A 458 -12.87 -9.64 36.64
CA GLU A 458 -13.78 -10.57 37.33
C GLU A 458 -14.86 -9.87 38.14
N ALA A 459 -14.50 -8.83 38.89
CA ALA A 459 -15.46 -8.04 39.63
C ALA A 459 -16.50 -7.36 38.73
N GLU A 460 -16.09 -6.86 37.57
CA GLU A 460 -17.03 -6.30 36.58
C GLU A 460 -17.95 -7.38 35.98
N LEU A 461 -17.42 -8.58 35.67
CA LEU A 461 -18.23 -9.70 35.19
C LEU A 461 -19.28 -10.12 36.22
N GLU A 462 -18.89 -10.28 37.49
CA GLU A 462 -19.79 -10.59 38.59
C GLU A 462 -20.89 -9.53 38.75
N ASN A 463 -20.50 -8.26 38.69
CA ASN A 463 -21.44 -7.14 38.75
C ASN A 463 -22.45 -7.18 37.58
N LEU A 464 -22.01 -7.46 36.36
CA LEU A 464 -22.89 -7.56 35.19
C LEU A 464 -23.82 -8.78 35.26
N MET A 465 -23.34 -9.92 35.75
CA MET A 465 -24.16 -11.13 35.99
C MET A 465 -25.20 -10.95 37.08
N THR A 466 -24.99 -10.05 38.04
CA THR A 466 -26.03 -9.71 39.03
C THR A 466 -27.10 -8.76 38.50
N GLN A 467 -26.76 -7.99 37.44
CA GLN A 467 -27.67 -7.02 36.85
C GLN A 467 -28.50 -7.59 35.71
N PHE A 468 -27.94 -8.52 34.92
CA PHE A 468 -28.54 -9.05 33.71
C PHE A 468 -28.56 -10.59 33.69
N ASP A 469 -29.46 -11.16 32.92
CA ASP A 469 -29.51 -12.60 32.67
C ASP A 469 -28.46 -12.95 31.58
N VAL A 470 -27.20 -13.07 32.02
CA VAL A 470 -26.05 -13.30 31.11
C VAL A 470 -26.05 -14.76 30.66
N ARG A 471 -26.36 -15.00 29.40
CA ARG A 471 -26.47 -16.33 28.81
C ARG A 471 -25.15 -16.91 28.34
N LYS A 472 -24.21 -16.06 27.89
CA LYS A 472 -22.89 -16.46 27.38
C LYS A 472 -21.85 -15.38 27.67
N ILE A 473 -20.63 -15.81 27.94
CA ILE A 473 -19.44 -14.95 28.03
C ILE A 473 -18.40 -15.47 27.03
N GLY A 474 -18.20 -14.76 25.93
CA GLY A 474 -17.21 -15.09 24.90
C GLY A 474 -15.82 -14.63 25.26
N VAL A 475 -14.83 -15.51 25.10
CA VAL A 475 -13.41 -15.22 25.36
C VAL A 475 -12.56 -15.89 24.30
N ASP A 476 -11.47 -15.22 23.86
CA ASP A 476 -10.49 -15.83 22.94
C ASP A 476 -9.77 -17.01 23.63
N PRO A 477 -9.67 -18.20 23.00
CA PRO A 477 -8.99 -19.38 23.57
C PRO A 477 -7.46 -19.29 23.57
N HIS A 478 -6.87 -18.09 23.55
CA HIS A 478 -5.43 -17.94 23.52
C HIS A 478 -4.73 -18.64 24.71
N PRO A 479 -3.61 -19.38 24.49
CA PRO A 479 -2.94 -20.15 25.55
C PRO A 479 -2.55 -19.35 26.80
N ALA A 480 -2.24 -18.05 26.65
CA ALA A 480 -1.93 -17.17 27.78
C ALA A 480 -3.11 -16.93 28.73
N GLN A 481 -4.34 -17.18 28.28
CA GLN A 481 -5.59 -16.94 29.04
C GLN A 481 -6.25 -18.25 29.50
N ALA A 482 -5.66 -19.39 29.16
CA ALA A 482 -6.23 -20.70 29.45
C ALA A 482 -6.50 -20.94 30.96
N LYS A 483 -5.66 -20.35 31.84
CA LYS A 483 -5.81 -20.47 33.30
C LYS A 483 -7.05 -19.71 33.81
N GLU A 484 -7.24 -18.49 33.32
CA GLU A 484 -8.38 -17.64 33.65
C GLU A 484 -9.68 -18.25 33.15
N ILE A 485 -9.69 -18.69 31.86
CA ILE A 485 -10.87 -19.34 31.27
C ILE A 485 -11.27 -20.57 32.07
N ARG A 486 -10.32 -21.44 32.43
CA ARG A 486 -10.60 -22.64 33.22
C ARG A 486 -11.13 -22.28 34.59
N ARG A 487 -10.56 -21.30 35.28
CA ARG A 487 -11.02 -20.83 36.60
C ARG A 487 -12.46 -20.31 36.54
N TRP A 488 -12.84 -19.58 35.49
CA TRP A 488 -14.21 -19.08 35.31
C TRP A 488 -15.20 -20.21 34.99
N GLN A 489 -14.79 -21.19 34.18
CA GLN A 489 -15.58 -22.40 33.94
C GLN A 489 -15.79 -23.21 35.22
N ASP A 490 -14.78 -23.35 36.08
CA ASP A 490 -14.86 -24.05 37.37
C ASP A 490 -15.81 -23.34 38.35
N ARG A 491 -15.99 -22.01 38.22
CA ARG A 491 -16.99 -21.23 38.95
C ARG A 491 -18.41 -21.39 38.40
N GLY A 492 -18.59 -22.13 37.32
CA GLY A 492 -19.89 -22.34 36.67
C GLY A 492 -20.35 -21.16 35.81
N TRP A 493 -19.46 -20.23 35.43
CA TRP A 493 -19.80 -19.14 34.54
C TRP A 493 -20.04 -19.64 33.12
N PRO A 494 -20.99 -19.04 32.36
CA PRO A 494 -21.35 -19.50 31.01
C PRO A 494 -20.32 -19.12 29.95
N ILE A 495 -19.06 -19.56 30.13
CA ILE A 495 -17.94 -19.25 29.29
C ILE A 495 -18.00 -20.03 27.96
N VAL A 496 -17.82 -19.32 26.84
CA VAL A 496 -17.71 -19.86 25.49
C VAL A 496 -16.43 -19.35 24.87
N THR A 497 -15.65 -20.23 24.25
CA THR A 497 -14.47 -19.82 23.52
C THR A 497 -14.88 -19.35 22.12
N VAL A 498 -14.36 -18.20 21.72
CA VAL A 498 -14.58 -17.58 20.40
C VAL A 498 -13.20 -17.31 19.79
N ASP A 499 -12.78 -18.14 18.85
CA ASP A 499 -11.48 -17.97 18.21
C ASP A 499 -11.47 -16.74 17.29
N GLN A 500 -10.31 -16.07 17.19
CA GLN A 500 -10.17 -14.87 16.40
C GLN A 500 -9.68 -15.15 14.95
N SER A 501 -9.86 -16.38 14.45
CA SER A 501 -9.57 -16.70 13.06
C SER A 501 -10.50 -15.97 12.10
N ILE A 502 -10.12 -15.91 10.82
CA ILE A 502 -10.98 -15.29 9.79
C ILE A 502 -12.32 -16.00 9.64
N ARG A 503 -12.35 -17.31 9.89
CA ARG A 503 -13.59 -18.13 9.79
C ARG A 503 -14.63 -17.70 10.81
N THR A 504 -14.20 -17.28 12.00
CA THR A 504 -15.09 -16.83 13.08
C THR A 504 -15.32 -15.33 13.01
N MET A 505 -14.25 -14.53 12.80
CA MET A 505 -14.34 -13.08 12.87
C MET A 505 -14.97 -12.44 11.63
N ALA A 506 -14.95 -13.07 10.46
CA ALA A 506 -15.63 -12.52 9.29
C ALA A 506 -17.17 -12.61 9.40
N PRO A 507 -17.79 -13.74 9.78
CA PRO A 507 -19.21 -13.75 10.15
C PRO A 507 -19.55 -12.79 11.28
N ALA A 508 -18.74 -12.73 12.33
CA ALA A 508 -18.94 -11.83 13.47
C ALA A 508 -18.97 -10.34 13.04
N TRP A 509 -18.03 -9.93 12.20
CA TRP A 509 -18.01 -8.58 11.61
C TRP A 509 -19.28 -8.29 10.79
N LYS A 510 -19.68 -9.25 9.96
CA LYS A 510 -20.89 -9.10 9.14
C LYS A 510 -22.13 -8.91 10.00
N VAL A 511 -22.33 -9.76 11.01
CA VAL A 511 -23.47 -9.65 11.95
C VAL A 511 -23.47 -8.29 12.63
N TRP A 512 -22.34 -7.87 13.17
CA TRP A 512 -22.19 -6.56 13.83
C TRP A 512 -22.52 -5.40 12.90
N ALA A 513 -22.03 -5.45 11.67
CA ALA A 513 -22.27 -4.44 10.65
C ALA A 513 -23.75 -4.39 10.22
N ASP A 514 -24.36 -5.56 10.01
CA ASP A 514 -25.76 -5.67 9.60
C ASP A 514 -26.71 -5.17 10.70
N LEU A 515 -26.43 -5.47 11.97
CA LEU A 515 -27.17 -4.95 13.12
C LEU A 515 -27.12 -3.43 13.24
N LEU A 516 -25.95 -2.83 12.97
CA LEU A 516 -25.82 -1.37 12.95
C LEU A 516 -26.57 -0.74 11.77
N LYS A 517 -26.42 -1.28 10.57
CA LYS A 517 -27.09 -0.78 9.35
C LYS A 517 -28.62 -0.91 9.44
N SER A 518 -29.11 -2.01 10.00
CA SER A 518 -30.54 -2.25 10.19
C SER A 518 -31.15 -1.48 11.37
N LYS A 519 -30.35 -0.69 12.10
CA LYS A 519 -30.77 0.05 13.31
C LYS A 519 -31.31 -0.87 14.40
N GLN A 520 -30.74 -2.05 14.52
CA GLN A 520 -31.07 -3.01 15.59
C GLN A 520 -30.06 -3.01 16.74
N LEU A 521 -28.87 -2.43 16.56
CA LEU A 521 -27.83 -2.32 17.57
C LEU A 521 -27.56 -0.85 17.90
N PHE A 522 -27.66 -0.49 19.18
CA PHE A 522 -27.41 0.84 19.69
C PHE A 522 -26.38 0.77 20.83
N TYR A 523 -25.38 1.63 20.77
CA TYR A 523 -24.36 1.78 21.80
C TYR A 523 -24.62 3.00 22.68
N ASN A 524 -24.12 2.97 23.91
CA ASN A 524 -23.89 4.22 24.63
C ASN A 524 -22.85 5.07 23.90
N VAL A 525 -22.87 6.38 24.16
CA VAL A 525 -21.80 7.27 23.63
C VAL A 525 -20.43 6.74 24.06
N ASP A 526 -19.59 6.39 23.09
CA ASP A 526 -18.31 5.72 23.33
C ASP A 526 -17.24 6.21 22.34
N PRO A 527 -16.41 7.19 22.72
CA PRO A 527 -15.35 7.69 21.86
C PRO A 527 -14.21 6.68 21.66
N VAL A 528 -14.06 5.67 22.54
CA VAL A 528 -13.09 4.59 22.38
C VAL A 528 -13.50 3.71 21.19
N LEU A 529 -14.79 3.38 21.09
CA LEU A 529 -15.35 2.61 19.97
C LEU A 529 -15.24 3.38 18.64
N VAL A 530 -15.57 4.68 18.64
CA VAL A 530 -15.46 5.54 17.46
C VAL A 530 -14.00 5.60 16.96
N SER A 531 -13.07 5.81 17.88
CA SER A 531 -11.65 5.81 17.55
C SER A 531 -11.16 4.45 17.06
N GLY A 532 -11.61 3.35 17.69
CA GLY A 532 -11.30 1.99 17.29
C GLY A 532 -11.73 1.73 15.82
N LEU A 533 -12.93 2.12 15.45
CA LEU A 533 -13.43 2.00 14.07
C LEU A 533 -12.57 2.78 13.06
N GLY A 534 -12.12 3.98 13.43
CA GLY A 534 -11.23 4.79 12.59
C GLY A 534 -9.80 4.22 12.42
N GLN A 535 -9.42 3.24 13.22
CA GLN A 535 -8.07 2.68 13.26
C GLN A 535 -7.96 1.24 12.72
N ILE A 536 -9.09 0.63 12.36
CA ILE A 536 -9.09 -0.69 11.73
C ILE A 536 -8.82 -0.60 10.22
N THR A 537 -8.36 -1.71 9.70
CA THR A 537 -8.31 -2.01 8.28
C THR A 537 -9.11 -3.29 8.06
N LEU A 538 -9.95 -3.32 7.03
CA LEU A 538 -10.63 -4.56 6.67
C LEU A 538 -9.77 -5.34 5.69
N ILE A 539 -9.62 -6.63 5.93
CA ILE A 539 -8.97 -7.56 5.00
C ILE A 539 -9.98 -8.61 4.55
N SER A 540 -9.88 -9.03 3.30
CA SER A 540 -10.67 -10.15 2.78
C SER A 540 -9.77 -11.34 2.47
N ASP A 541 -10.33 -12.56 2.61
CA ASP A 541 -9.69 -13.77 2.10
C ASP A 541 -10.05 -14.01 0.62
N ASN A 542 -9.50 -15.08 0.05
CA ASN A 542 -9.70 -15.44 -1.36
C ASN A 542 -11.15 -15.82 -1.73
N VAL A 543 -12.03 -16.03 -0.73
CA VAL A 543 -13.46 -16.34 -0.92
C VAL A 543 -14.36 -15.16 -0.54
N GLY A 544 -13.78 -13.99 -0.25
CA GLY A 544 -14.54 -12.76 0.01
C GLY A 544 -14.99 -12.58 1.46
N ASN A 545 -14.50 -13.39 2.42
CA ASN A 545 -14.75 -13.16 3.84
C ASN A 545 -13.96 -11.94 4.32
N ILE A 546 -14.61 -11.02 5.00
CA ILE A 546 -14.03 -9.74 5.46
C ILE A 546 -13.94 -9.73 6.97
N ARG A 547 -12.77 -9.39 7.53
CA ARG A 547 -12.62 -9.14 8.97
C ARG A 547 -11.80 -7.88 9.25
N PRO A 548 -12.01 -7.21 10.39
CA PRO A 548 -11.15 -6.12 10.84
C PRO A 548 -9.80 -6.64 11.33
N VAL A 549 -8.75 -5.84 11.05
CA VAL A 549 -7.40 -6.02 11.58
C VAL A 549 -6.82 -4.67 12.01
N LYS A 550 -5.81 -4.66 12.87
CA LYS A 550 -5.10 -3.42 13.26
C LYS A 550 -4.52 -2.74 12.01
N GLY A 551 -4.71 -1.45 11.90
CA GLY A 551 -4.21 -0.64 10.81
C GLY A 551 -2.68 -0.74 10.64
N ARG A 552 -2.13 -0.27 9.52
CA ARG A 552 -0.70 -0.38 9.18
C ARG A 552 0.21 0.12 10.31
N GLY A 553 1.17 -0.72 10.66
CA GLY A 553 2.15 -0.46 11.73
C GLY A 553 1.74 -1.00 13.10
N GLY A 554 0.65 -1.75 13.21
CA GLY A 554 0.17 -2.36 14.46
C GLY A 554 -0.20 -1.33 15.52
N LYS A 555 -0.36 -0.06 15.12
CA LYS A 555 -0.74 1.06 15.97
C LYS A 555 -2.24 1.24 15.85
N GLY A 556 -2.96 1.07 16.94
CA GLY A 556 -4.38 1.27 16.94
C GLY A 556 -5.09 0.40 17.96
N ASN A 557 -6.22 0.87 18.41
CA ASN A 557 -6.99 0.25 19.47
C ASN A 557 -8.19 -0.48 18.85
N MET A 558 -7.97 -1.74 18.47
CA MET A 558 -9.00 -2.57 17.83
C MET A 558 -9.78 -3.42 18.82
N ASP A 559 -9.32 -3.53 20.05
CA ASP A 559 -9.80 -4.50 21.03
C ASP A 559 -11.31 -4.34 21.33
N VAL A 560 -11.79 -3.08 21.33
CA VAL A 560 -13.21 -2.74 21.46
C VAL A 560 -14.07 -3.19 20.27
N ILE A 561 -13.51 -3.21 19.07
CA ILE A 561 -14.18 -3.72 17.88
C ILE A 561 -14.24 -5.26 17.92
N VAL A 562 -13.16 -5.90 18.38
CA VAL A 562 -13.09 -7.36 18.49
C VAL A 562 -14.11 -7.86 19.49
N SER A 563 -14.15 -7.28 20.71
CA SER A 563 -15.15 -7.66 21.73
C SER A 563 -16.58 -7.38 21.26
N GLY A 564 -16.82 -6.26 20.54
CA GLY A 564 -18.11 -5.94 19.94
C GLY A 564 -18.57 -6.96 18.90
N ASN A 565 -17.68 -7.40 18.01
CA ASN A 565 -17.95 -8.41 16.99
C ASN A 565 -18.25 -9.78 17.63
N MET A 566 -17.44 -10.20 18.62
CA MET A 566 -17.66 -11.45 19.33
C MET A 566 -19.02 -11.43 20.06
N ALA A 567 -19.38 -10.31 20.69
CA ALA A 567 -20.68 -10.17 21.35
C ALA A 567 -21.85 -10.24 20.35
N ALA A 568 -21.72 -9.61 19.18
CA ALA A 568 -22.74 -9.66 18.14
C ALA A 568 -22.96 -11.10 17.61
N LEU A 569 -21.89 -11.85 17.38
CA LEU A 569 -21.95 -13.26 16.99
C LEU A 569 -22.68 -14.11 18.05
N LEU A 570 -22.38 -13.91 19.33
CA LEU A 570 -23.04 -14.63 20.43
C LEU A 570 -24.51 -14.26 20.56
N MET A 571 -24.86 -13.01 20.31
CA MET A 571 -26.23 -12.51 20.36
C MET A 571 -27.09 -13.09 19.22
N GLU A 572 -26.56 -13.14 17.99
CA GLU A 572 -27.24 -13.78 16.85
C GLU A 572 -27.55 -15.26 17.15
N HIS A 573 -26.57 -16.01 17.65
CA HIS A 573 -26.76 -17.41 18.03
C HIS A 573 -27.78 -17.59 19.17
N HIS A 574 -27.99 -16.60 20.02
CA HIS A 574 -29.02 -16.64 21.06
C HIS A 574 -30.41 -16.40 20.44
N GLN A 575 -30.60 -15.40 19.63
CA GLN A 575 -31.88 -15.06 18.99
C GLN A 575 -32.39 -16.16 18.05
N VAL A 576 -31.53 -16.77 17.26
CA VAL A 576 -31.87 -17.88 16.37
C VAL A 576 -32.36 -19.08 17.17
N ARG A 577 -31.79 -19.39 18.35
CA ARG A 577 -32.24 -20.50 19.20
C ARG A 577 -33.59 -20.25 19.88
N GLU A 578 -33.86 -19.05 20.34
CA GLU A 578 -35.16 -18.69 20.90
C GLU A 578 -36.28 -18.75 19.84
N SER A 579 -35.98 -18.31 18.61
CA SER A 579 -36.95 -18.36 17.51
C SER A 579 -37.22 -19.77 16.96
N THR A 580 -36.27 -20.72 17.12
CA THR A 580 -36.35 -22.08 16.55
C THR A 580 -36.69 -23.17 17.61
N GLY A 581 -36.73 -22.85 18.91
CA GLY A 581 -37.05 -23.80 19.99
C GLY A 581 -36.07 -24.95 20.18
N LEU A 582 -34.83 -24.85 19.65
CA LEU A 582 -33.81 -25.91 19.74
C LEU A 582 -33.07 -25.90 21.11
N SER A 583 -33.06 -27.06 21.77
CA SER A 583 -32.41 -27.25 23.08
C SER A 583 -30.86 -27.20 22.99
N ALA A 584 -30.22 -26.96 24.16
CA ALA A 584 -28.80 -26.58 24.31
C ALA A 584 -27.73 -27.63 23.96
N SER A 585 -28.04 -28.74 23.29
CA SER A 585 -27.15 -29.91 23.25
C SER A 585 -26.52 -30.26 21.90
N ALA A 586 -26.51 -29.39 20.89
CA ALA A 586 -25.80 -29.74 19.64
C ALA A 586 -25.39 -28.52 18.84
N CYS A 587 -24.21 -28.01 19.09
CA CYS A 587 -23.26 -27.56 18.04
C CYS A 587 -21.91 -27.20 18.69
N PRO A 588 -20.80 -27.86 18.37
CA PRO A 588 -19.48 -27.38 18.72
C PRO A 588 -19.11 -26.24 17.74
N ILE A 589 -18.80 -25.09 18.29
CA ILE A 589 -18.06 -24.06 17.55
C ILE A 589 -16.61 -24.55 17.55
N GLY A 590 -16.20 -25.29 16.54
CA GLY A 590 -14.84 -25.72 16.29
C GLY A 590 -14.21 -24.92 15.16
#